data_d4e82ff79be3617b920e8174c1735d49
#
_entry.id   d4e82ff79be3617b920e8174c1735d49
#
_cell.length_a   1.000
_cell.length_b   1.000
_cell.length_c   1.000
_cell.angle_alpha   90.00
_cell.angle_beta   90.00
_cell.angle_gamma   90.00
#
_symmetry.space_group_name_H-M   'P 1'
#
loop_
_entity.id
_entity.type
_entity.pdbx_description
1 polymer ?
#
loop_
_entity_poly.entity_id
_entity_poly.type
_entity_poly.pdbx_seq_one_letter_code
_entity_poly.pdbx_strand_id
1 'polypeptide(L)'
;VPDSLRNVKFSPDSNKLAFVRNDNNLYLFDLTDELEEQLTFDGSKNILNGHFGWVYEEEFGTYDSYKWSPNSDYIAFIREDQTYVKEYALVDYESQYPVVKYIRYPKTGEDNPIVSISILDLKNKEYRSVNLPNTAYYIPDIIWQINSSNLYFATLNRKQNDWNLYKYDFDTNGSELILNDSNDSWIDRDPFIIPGEIGTWTTKGGFSFAIMEDGEIIWLSEQDGFNHIYRNRPDGRPINQVTRG
;
A
#
# COMPACT_ATOMS: atom_id res chain seq x y z
N VAL A 1 3.95 -6.80 27.61
CA VAL A 1 2.86 -6.91 26.62
C VAL A 1 3.30 -8.01 25.68
N PRO A 2 2.51 -9.08 25.46
CA PRO A 2 2.87 -10.08 24.48
C PRO A 2 3.06 -9.40 23.12
N ASP A 3 4.07 -9.84 22.36
CA ASP A 3 4.34 -9.33 21.01
C ASP A 3 3.08 -9.46 20.17
N SER A 4 2.45 -8.34 19.83
CA SER A 4 1.32 -8.34 18.91
C SER A 4 1.86 -8.41 17.48
N LEU A 5 1.33 -9.34 16.71
CA LEU A 5 1.62 -9.45 15.28
C LEU A 5 0.59 -8.61 14.53
N ARG A 6 1.03 -7.89 13.48
CA ARG A 6 0.17 -7.12 12.59
C ARG A 6 0.28 -7.64 11.17
N ASN A 7 -0.78 -7.47 10.39
CA ASN A 7 -0.83 -7.80 8.96
C ASN A 7 -0.35 -9.21 8.65
N VAL A 8 -0.73 -10.20 9.48
CA VAL A 8 -0.30 -11.60 9.28
C VAL A 8 -0.92 -12.17 8.00
N LYS A 9 -0.08 -12.68 7.10
CA LYS A 9 -0.51 -13.26 5.83
C LYS A 9 0.27 -14.53 5.50
N PHE A 10 -0.48 -15.54 5.04
CA PHE A 10 0.13 -16.69 4.40
C PHE A 10 0.75 -16.31 3.06
N SER A 11 1.86 -16.96 2.72
CA SER A 11 2.32 -17.02 1.34
C SER A 11 1.29 -17.74 0.46
N PRO A 12 1.18 -17.44 -0.85
CA PRO A 12 0.25 -18.12 -1.76
C PRO A 12 0.38 -19.64 -1.78
N ASP A 13 1.58 -20.16 -1.60
CA ASP A 13 1.86 -21.62 -1.50
C ASP A 13 1.57 -22.20 -0.11
N SER A 14 1.14 -21.38 0.85
CA SER A 14 0.80 -21.74 2.24
C SER A 14 1.95 -22.33 3.07
N ASN A 15 3.20 -22.17 2.64
CA ASN A 15 4.38 -22.69 3.37
C ASN A 15 4.98 -21.70 4.35
N LYS A 16 4.62 -20.40 4.24
CA LYS A 16 5.20 -19.32 5.04
C LYS A 16 4.14 -18.35 5.55
N LEU A 17 4.47 -17.65 6.63
CA LEU A 17 3.74 -16.49 7.12
C LEU A 17 4.66 -15.27 7.06
N ALA A 18 4.13 -14.14 6.58
CA ALA A 18 4.76 -12.86 6.80
C ALA A 18 3.93 -12.02 7.76
N PHE A 19 4.57 -11.19 8.57
CA PHE A 19 3.92 -10.34 9.56
C PHE A 19 4.84 -9.20 10.01
N VAL A 20 4.26 -8.21 10.66
CA VAL A 20 5.00 -7.10 11.26
C VAL A 20 4.96 -7.22 12.78
N ARG A 21 6.11 -7.03 13.45
CA ARG A 21 6.23 -6.99 14.90
C ARG A 21 6.14 -5.56 15.45
N ASN A 22 6.14 -5.45 16.80
CA ASN A 22 6.06 -4.16 17.50
C ASN A 22 7.25 -3.23 17.27
N ASP A 23 8.38 -3.76 16.79
CA ASP A 23 9.55 -2.99 16.38
C ASP A 23 9.43 -2.35 14.99
N ASN A 24 8.25 -2.50 14.35
CA ASN A 24 7.93 -2.01 13.02
C ASN A 24 8.80 -2.61 11.90
N ASN A 25 9.28 -3.83 12.11
CA ASN A 25 9.96 -4.63 11.11
C ASN A 25 9.08 -5.75 10.58
N LEU A 26 9.32 -6.10 9.30
CA LEU A 26 8.71 -7.23 8.62
C LEU A 26 9.49 -8.51 8.93
N TYR A 27 8.77 -9.58 9.18
CA TYR A 27 9.27 -10.90 9.52
C TYR A 27 8.64 -11.97 8.65
N LEU A 28 9.34 -13.08 8.54
CA LEU A 28 8.92 -14.30 7.87
C LEU A 28 8.97 -15.45 8.86
N PHE A 29 7.98 -16.33 8.84
CA PHE A 29 8.00 -17.61 9.55
C PHE A 29 7.80 -18.74 8.54
N ASP A 30 8.77 -19.65 8.46
CA ASP A 30 8.66 -20.87 7.67
C ASP A 30 7.91 -21.94 8.48
N LEU A 31 6.79 -22.42 7.92
CA LEU A 31 5.92 -23.39 8.61
C LEU A 31 6.49 -24.81 8.58
N THR A 32 7.42 -25.10 7.67
CA THR A 32 8.03 -26.42 7.54
C THR A 32 9.18 -26.59 8.53
N ASP A 33 10.05 -25.60 8.58
CA ASP A 33 11.26 -25.64 9.41
C ASP A 33 11.02 -25.03 10.80
N GLU A 34 9.84 -24.42 11.04
CA GLU A 34 9.48 -23.68 12.25
C GLU A 34 10.48 -22.58 12.61
N LEU A 35 11.03 -21.92 11.60
CA LEU A 35 12.05 -20.88 11.75
C LEU A 35 11.47 -19.50 11.44
N GLU A 36 11.79 -18.56 12.30
CA GLU A 36 11.51 -17.14 12.10
C GLU A 36 12.75 -16.41 11.58
N GLU A 37 12.53 -15.53 10.61
CA GLU A 37 13.55 -14.69 10.01
C GLU A 37 13.09 -13.23 10.00
N GLN A 38 13.93 -12.31 10.44
CA GLN A 38 13.70 -10.89 10.30
C GLN A 38 14.06 -10.44 8.89
N LEU A 39 13.12 -9.75 8.21
CA LEU A 39 13.31 -9.29 6.84
C LEU A 39 13.76 -7.83 6.74
N THR A 40 13.33 -6.94 7.63
CA THR A 40 13.77 -5.53 7.65
C THR A 40 14.41 -5.21 9.00
N PHE A 41 15.34 -4.21 9.05
CA PHE A 41 16.19 -4.01 10.22
C PHE A 41 16.24 -2.54 10.69
N ASP A 42 15.54 -1.65 10.01
CA ASP A 42 15.52 -0.22 10.33
C ASP A 42 14.21 0.25 10.96
N GLY A 43 13.30 -0.69 11.24
CA GLY A 43 12.06 -0.45 11.94
C GLY A 43 12.29 0.27 13.26
N SER A 44 11.50 1.29 13.56
CA SER A 44 11.63 2.11 14.75
C SER A 44 10.31 2.87 15.00
N LYS A 45 10.29 3.71 16.04
CA LYS A 45 9.18 4.64 16.28
C LYS A 45 8.79 5.46 15.04
N ASN A 46 9.76 5.76 14.15
CA ASN A 46 9.57 6.64 13.02
C ASN A 46 9.63 5.94 11.66
N ILE A 47 10.09 4.70 11.62
CA ILE A 47 10.24 3.92 10.38
C ILE A 47 9.32 2.72 10.46
N LEU A 48 8.39 2.63 9.54
CA LEU A 48 7.40 1.58 9.47
C LEU A 48 7.64 0.74 8.21
N ASN A 49 7.80 -0.57 8.38
CA ASN A 49 7.98 -1.52 7.28
C ASN A 49 6.81 -2.50 7.22
N GLY A 50 6.12 -2.58 6.10
CA GLY A 50 5.02 -3.53 5.90
C GLY A 50 3.70 -3.17 6.60
N HIS A 51 3.62 -2.02 7.23
CA HIS A 51 2.38 -1.43 7.72
C HIS A 51 2.44 0.10 7.61
N PHE A 52 1.28 0.72 7.57
CA PHE A 52 1.15 2.16 7.47
C PHE A 52 0.89 2.82 8.83
N GLY A 53 1.17 4.12 8.89
CA GLY A 53 0.82 5.00 9.97
C GLY A 53 -0.49 5.75 9.73
N TRP A 54 -0.76 6.70 10.62
CA TRP A 54 -2.05 7.41 10.70
C TRP A 54 -2.51 8.04 9.37
N VAL A 55 -1.59 8.63 8.58
CA VAL A 55 -1.96 9.29 7.31
C VAL A 55 -2.65 8.33 6.35
N TYR A 56 -2.11 7.13 6.20
CA TYR A 56 -2.69 6.13 5.29
C TYR A 56 -3.94 5.46 5.86
N GLU A 57 -4.02 5.34 7.19
CA GLU A 57 -5.22 4.85 7.85
C GLU A 57 -6.42 5.76 7.59
N GLU A 58 -6.22 7.08 7.68
CA GLU A 58 -7.29 8.08 7.51
C GLU A 58 -7.56 8.41 6.04
N GLU A 59 -6.51 8.61 5.22
CA GLU A 59 -6.68 9.05 3.84
C GLU A 59 -7.07 7.91 2.89
N PHE A 60 -6.58 6.70 3.14
CA PHE A 60 -6.76 5.57 2.22
C PHE A 60 -7.40 4.34 2.87
N GLY A 61 -7.80 4.42 4.12
CA GLY A 61 -8.46 3.33 4.85
C GLY A 61 -7.62 2.05 4.93
N THR A 62 -6.29 2.14 4.91
CA THR A 62 -5.41 0.97 4.87
C THR A 62 -4.33 0.99 5.93
N TYR A 63 -4.07 -0.20 6.53
CA TYR A 63 -2.94 -0.45 7.42
C TYR A 63 -1.87 -1.31 6.74
N ASP A 64 -2.24 -1.95 5.64
CA ASP A 64 -1.49 -3.01 5.00
C ASP A 64 -0.62 -2.47 3.89
N SER A 65 0.68 -2.52 4.08
CA SER A 65 1.64 -1.99 3.12
C SER A 65 2.61 -3.03 2.57
N TYR A 66 2.29 -4.34 2.59
CA TYR A 66 3.07 -5.33 1.89
C TYR A 66 2.20 -6.37 1.18
N LYS A 67 2.73 -6.94 0.10
CA LYS A 67 2.04 -7.95 -0.71
C LYS A 67 3.00 -9.06 -1.12
N TRP A 68 2.53 -10.30 -1.00
CA TRP A 68 3.19 -11.47 -1.57
C TRP A 68 3.05 -11.49 -3.09
N SER A 69 4.12 -11.87 -3.80
CA SER A 69 4.00 -12.26 -5.20
C SER A 69 3.22 -13.57 -5.34
N PRO A 70 2.47 -13.79 -6.44
CA PRO A 70 1.65 -15.00 -6.62
C PRO A 70 2.41 -16.32 -6.55
N ASN A 71 3.69 -16.31 -6.92
CA ASN A 71 4.60 -17.46 -6.88
C ASN A 71 5.31 -17.66 -5.54
N SER A 72 5.02 -16.83 -4.52
CA SER A 72 5.67 -16.85 -3.20
C SER A 72 7.19 -16.55 -3.17
N ASP A 73 7.76 -16.09 -4.28
CA ASP A 73 9.21 -15.81 -4.37
C ASP A 73 9.59 -14.41 -3.86
N TYR A 74 8.65 -13.46 -3.90
CA TYR A 74 8.89 -12.07 -3.55
C TYR A 74 7.88 -11.51 -2.55
N ILE A 75 8.33 -10.54 -1.78
CA ILE A 75 7.47 -9.62 -1.01
C ILE A 75 7.77 -8.19 -1.48
N ALA A 76 6.75 -7.50 -1.98
CA ALA A 76 6.81 -6.06 -2.18
C ALA A 76 6.24 -5.38 -0.94
N PHE A 77 6.94 -4.37 -0.41
CA PHE A 77 6.48 -3.63 0.76
C PHE A 77 6.77 -2.14 0.64
N ILE A 78 5.95 -1.36 1.30
CA ILE A 78 6.15 0.07 1.45
C ILE A 78 6.82 0.32 2.80
N ARG A 79 7.88 1.12 2.75
CA ARG A 79 8.56 1.68 3.90
C ARG A 79 8.09 3.11 4.06
N GLU A 80 7.55 3.43 5.23
CA GLU A 80 7.09 4.77 5.59
C GLU A 80 8.05 5.40 6.59
N ASP A 81 8.61 6.57 6.25
CA ASP A 81 9.50 7.35 7.12
C ASP A 81 8.77 8.58 7.66
N GLN A 82 8.45 8.54 8.94
CA GLN A 82 7.75 9.60 9.68
C GLN A 82 8.70 10.52 10.46
N THR A 83 10.01 10.46 10.21
CA THR A 83 11.01 11.19 11.00
C THR A 83 10.72 12.69 11.06
N TYR A 84 10.29 13.26 9.95
CA TYR A 84 10.00 14.71 9.83
C TYR A 84 8.55 15.08 10.18
N VAL A 85 7.67 14.10 10.38
CA VAL A 85 6.29 14.35 10.77
C VAL A 85 6.23 14.78 12.22
N LYS A 86 5.57 15.89 12.51
CA LYS A 86 5.41 16.41 13.86
C LYS A 86 4.53 15.50 14.72
N GLU A 87 4.83 15.45 16.01
CA GLU A 87 4.03 14.74 16.99
C GLU A 87 2.83 15.58 17.45
N TYR A 88 1.70 14.90 17.59
CA TYR A 88 0.50 15.44 18.20
C TYR A 88 0.19 14.71 19.49
N ALA A 89 -0.10 15.44 20.56
CA ALA A 89 -0.41 14.88 21.86
C ALA A 89 -1.90 14.57 21.97
N LEU A 90 -2.22 13.29 22.20
CA LEU A 90 -3.56 12.82 22.55
C LEU A 90 -3.59 12.62 24.07
N VAL A 91 -4.52 13.29 24.73
CA VAL A 91 -4.69 13.20 26.19
C VAL A 91 -5.85 12.29 26.51
N ASP A 92 -5.56 11.20 27.20
CA ASP A 92 -6.55 10.24 27.71
C ASP A 92 -6.87 10.60 29.17
N TYR A 93 -8.13 10.91 29.45
CA TYR A 93 -8.65 11.32 30.76
C TYR A 93 -9.40 10.20 31.49
N GLU A 94 -9.43 8.96 30.98
CA GLU A 94 -10.18 7.86 31.60
C GLU A 94 -9.58 7.40 32.92
N SER A 95 -8.26 7.61 33.11
CA SER A 95 -7.58 7.26 34.34
C SER A 95 -7.56 8.43 35.35
N GLN A 96 -7.29 8.13 36.66
CA GLN A 96 -7.21 9.14 37.70
C GLN A 96 -6.22 10.28 37.39
N TYR A 97 -5.15 9.95 36.68
CA TYR A 97 -4.18 10.93 36.13
C TYR A 97 -4.16 10.80 34.61
N PRO A 98 -4.22 11.93 33.87
CA PRO A 98 -4.21 11.90 32.43
C PRO A 98 -2.96 11.19 31.87
N VAL A 99 -3.16 10.35 30.86
CA VAL A 99 -2.08 9.73 30.11
C VAL A 99 -1.95 10.42 28.77
N VAL A 100 -0.74 10.85 28.43
CA VAL A 100 -0.45 11.51 27.14
C VAL A 100 0.17 10.50 26.21
N LYS A 101 -0.48 10.28 25.05
CA LYS A 101 0.05 9.51 23.92
C LYS A 101 0.43 10.46 22.80
N TYR A 102 1.55 10.18 22.14
CA TYR A 102 1.99 10.96 20.99
C TYR A 102 1.85 10.13 19.73
N ILE A 103 1.23 10.72 18.70
CA ILE A 103 1.14 10.14 17.36
C ILE A 103 1.82 11.06 16.35
N ARG A 104 2.32 10.51 15.25
CA ARG A 104 2.79 11.27 14.11
C ARG A 104 1.58 11.76 13.32
N TYR A 105 1.34 13.07 13.34
CA TYR A 105 0.13 13.69 12.80
C TYR A 105 0.47 14.96 12.03
N PRO A 106 0.52 14.91 10.70
CA PRO A 106 0.77 16.10 9.89
C PRO A 106 -0.49 16.98 9.84
N LYS A 107 -0.42 18.14 10.43
CA LYS A 107 -1.47 19.16 10.25
C LYS A 107 -1.40 19.76 8.86
N THR A 108 -2.48 20.42 8.42
CA THR A 108 -2.54 21.13 7.15
C THR A 108 -1.32 22.03 6.95
N GLY A 109 -0.64 21.86 5.82
CA GLY A 109 0.58 22.61 5.47
C GLY A 109 1.89 22.03 6.02
N GLU A 110 1.84 20.98 6.86
CA GLU A 110 3.02 20.29 7.38
C GLU A 110 3.46 19.14 6.48
N ASP A 111 4.65 18.61 6.74
CA ASP A 111 5.22 17.51 5.95
C ASP A 111 4.52 16.18 6.26
N ASN A 112 4.22 15.43 5.23
CA ASN A 112 3.77 14.04 5.35
C ASN A 112 4.96 13.08 5.48
N PRO A 113 4.68 11.80 5.84
CA PRO A 113 5.68 10.75 5.77
C PRO A 113 6.29 10.62 4.37
N ILE A 114 7.55 10.24 4.30
CA ILE A 114 8.21 9.87 3.04
C ILE A 114 8.02 8.37 2.83
N VAL A 115 7.56 7.99 1.64
CA VAL A 115 7.29 6.59 1.30
C VAL A 115 8.20 6.09 0.20
N SER A 116 8.55 4.83 0.27
CA SER A 116 9.32 4.12 -0.77
C SER A 116 8.83 2.69 -0.90
N ILE A 117 9.01 2.10 -2.10
CA ILE A 117 8.70 0.69 -2.37
C ILE A 117 10.00 -0.09 -2.41
N SER A 118 10.03 -1.21 -1.71
CA SER A 118 11.09 -2.21 -1.80
C SER A 118 10.50 -3.56 -2.18
N ILE A 119 11.25 -4.31 -2.97
CA ILE A 119 10.94 -5.69 -3.34
C ILE A 119 12.04 -6.58 -2.78
N LEU A 120 11.65 -7.55 -1.97
CA LEU A 120 12.55 -8.55 -1.41
C LEU A 120 12.41 -9.84 -2.20
N ASP A 121 13.53 -10.31 -2.76
CA ASP A 121 13.72 -11.65 -3.28
C ASP A 121 14.00 -12.60 -2.11
N LEU A 122 13.05 -13.48 -1.80
CA LEU A 122 13.15 -14.36 -0.64
C LEU A 122 14.19 -15.49 -0.82
N LYS A 123 14.47 -15.85 -2.07
CA LYS A 123 15.46 -16.89 -2.39
C LYS A 123 16.89 -16.37 -2.27
N ASN A 124 17.16 -15.21 -2.87
CA ASN A 124 18.49 -14.63 -2.93
C ASN A 124 18.78 -13.69 -1.75
N LYS A 125 17.75 -13.31 -0.97
CA LYS A 125 17.81 -12.33 0.12
C LYS A 125 18.27 -10.95 -0.36
N GLU A 126 17.89 -10.60 -1.58
CA GLU A 126 18.24 -9.33 -2.21
C GLU A 126 17.06 -8.35 -2.13
N TYR A 127 17.39 -7.08 -1.86
CA TYR A 127 16.45 -5.98 -1.87
C TYR A 127 16.62 -5.15 -3.14
N ARG A 128 15.49 -4.81 -3.76
CA ARG A 128 15.43 -3.87 -4.87
C ARG A 128 14.56 -2.69 -4.45
N SER A 129 15.11 -1.49 -4.51
CA SER A 129 14.34 -0.26 -4.33
C SER A 129 13.72 0.12 -5.68
N VAL A 130 12.41 0.38 -5.68
CA VAL A 130 11.70 0.84 -6.88
C VAL A 130 11.98 2.33 -7.08
N ASN A 131 12.41 2.71 -8.27
CA ASN A 131 12.57 4.11 -8.64
C ASN A 131 11.20 4.76 -8.84
N LEU A 132 10.81 5.60 -7.88
CA LEU A 132 9.55 6.34 -7.93
C LEU A 132 9.70 7.64 -8.73
N PRO A 133 8.64 8.08 -9.44
CA PRO A 133 8.64 9.40 -10.06
C PRO A 133 8.67 10.50 -8.98
N ASN A 134 9.31 11.63 -9.28
CA ASN A 134 9.42 12.76 -8.33
C ASN A 134 8.07 13.37 -7.90
N THR A 135 7.01 13.07 -8.64
CA THR A 135 5.63 13.51 -8.34
C THR A 135 4.90 12.58 -7.39
N ALA A 136 5.44 11.39 -7.12
CA ALA A 136 4.84 10.44 -6.18
C ALA A 136 4.96 10.99 -4.75
N TYR A 137 3.84 11.36 -4.17
CA TYR A 137 3.75 11.83 -2.78
C TYR A 137 3.11 10.79 -1.88
N TYR A 138 2.10 10.10 -2.40
CA TYR A 138 1.47 8.93 -1.77
C TYR A 138 1.59 7.72 -2.69
N ILE A 139 1.63 6.54 -2.08
CA ILE A 139 1.56 5.23 -2.74
C ILE A 139 0.39 4.50 -2.11
N PRO A 140 -0.84 4.75 -2.57
CA PRO A 140 -2.03 4.18 -1.93
C PRO A 140 -2.12 2.66 -2.07
N ASP A 141 -1.52 2.07 -3.10
CA ASP A 141 -1.55 0.63 -3.29
C ASP A 141 -0.40 0.08 -4.14
N ILE A 142 -0.08 -1.20 -3.89
CA ILE A 142 0.79 -2.06 -4.67
C ILE A 142 0.07 -3.37 -4.96
N ILE A 143 0.10 -3.85 -6.19
CA ILE A 143 -0.61 -5.06 -6.62
C ILE A 143 0.30 -5.92 -7.48
N TRP A 144 0.33 -7.22 -7.21
CA TRP A 144 0.88 -8.21 -8.12
C TRP A 144 -0.20 -8.69 -9.10
N GLN A 145 0.12 -8.77 -10.37
CA GLN A 145 -0.76 -9.42 -11.35
C GLN A 145 -0.85 -10.92 -11.03
N ILE A 146 -2.05 -11.46 -11.01
CA ILE A 146 -2.31 -12.88 -10.80
C ILE A 146 -1.59 -13.71 -11.89
N ASN A 147 -0.98 -14.84 -11.49
CA ASN A 147 -0.23 -15.75 -12.37
C ASN A 147 0.97 -15.11 -13.10
N SER A 148 1.51 -14.02 -12.57
CA SER A 148 2.63 -13.29 -13.15
C SER A 148 3.52 -12.70 -12.04
N SER A 149 4.76 -12.36 -12.39
CA SER A 149 5.66 -11.60 -11.52
C SER A 149 5.59 -10.08 -11.77
N ASN A 150 4.59 -9.60 -12.52
CA ASN A 150 4.42 -8.17 -12.76
C ASN A 150 3.90 -7.48 -11.50
N LEU A 151 4.61 -6.46 -11.05
CA LEU A 151 4.18 -5.58 -9.96
C LEU A 151 3.66 -4.27 -10.53
N TYR A 152 2.51 -3.83 -10.05
CA TYR A 152 1.93 -2.52 -10.32
C TYR A 152 1.85 -1.72 -9.03
N PHE A 153 1.98 -0.42 -9.13
CA PHE A 153 1.80 0.48 -7.99
C PHE A 153 1.13 1.78 -8.43
N ALA A 154 0.25 2.28 -7.60
CA ALA A 154 -0.40 3.56 -7.80
C ALA A 154 0.34 4.66 -7.04
N THR A 155 0.35 5.87 -7.60
CA THR A 155 0.86 7.07 -6.94
C THR A 155 -0.15 8.20 -7.00
N LEU A 156 -0.11 9.07 -6.00
CA LEU A 156 -0.83 10.34 -5.99
C LEU A 156 0.13 11.48 -5.67
N ASN A 157 -0.13 12.64 -6.25
CA ASN A 157 0.52 13.85 -5.83
C ASN A 157 -0.08 14.36 -4.49
N ARG A 158 0.56 15.35 -3.85
CA ARG A 158 0.10 15.90 -2.57
C ARG A 158 -1.32 16.48 -2.61
N LYS A 159 -1.73 17.07 -3.73
CA LYS A 159 -3.07 17.64 -3.90
C LYS A 159 -4.14 16.57 -4.16
N GLN A 160 -3.74 15.31 -4.33
CA GLN A 160 -4.61 14.19 -4.67
C GLN A 160 -5.48 14.46 -5.92
N ASN A 161 -4.90 15.12 -6.91
CA ASN A 161 -5.55 15.46 -8.16
C ASN A 161 -4.79 14.99 -9.41
N ASP A 162 -3.76 14.16 -9.19
CA ASP A 162 -2.96 13.52 -10.25
C ASP A 162 -2.61 12.10 -9.78
N TRP A 163 -3.41 11.14 -10.23
CA TRP A 163 -3.26 9.72 -9.94
C TRP A 163 -2.60 9.01 -11.10
N ASN A 164 -1.63 8.15 -10.82
CA ASN A 164 -0.86 7.45 -11.82
C ASN A 164 -0.71 5.98 -11.45
N LEU A 165 -0.90 5.09 -12.41
CA LEU A 165 -0.62 3.66 -12.31
C LEU A 165 0.65 3.34 -13.08
N TYR A 166 1.61 2.75 -12.39
CA TYR A 166 2.87 2.29 -12.97
C TYR A 166 2.97 0.77 -12.94
N LYS A 167 3.65 0.22 -13.94
CA LYS A 167 4.13 -1.16 -13.96
C LYS A 167 5.63 -1.14 -13.71
N TYR A 168 6.10 -1.93 -12.74
CA TYR A 168 7.52 -2.11 -12.46
C TYR A 168 8.15 -3.08 -13.43
N ASP A 169 9.34 -2.73 -13.92
CA ASP A 169 10.16 -3.54 -14.80
C ASP A 169 11.35 -4.11 -14.01
N PHE A 170 11.38 -5.43 -13.85
CA PHE A 170 12.43 -6.13 -13.11
C PHE A 170 13.79 -6.11 -13.80
N ASP A 171 13.85 -5.98 -15.14
CA ASP A 171 15.09 -6.01 -15.91
C ASP A 171 15.83 -4.68 -15.82
N THR A 172 15.10 -3.58 -15.90
CA THR A 172 15.66 -2.23 -15.89
C THR A 172 15.65 -1.57 -14.52
N ASN A 173 14.94 -2.15 -13.52
CA ASN A 173 14.62 -1.53 -12.24
C ASN A 173 13.85 -0.21 -12.40
N GLY A 174 13.19 -0.05 -13.55
CA GLY A 174 12.41 1.12 -13.92
C GLY A 174 10.92 0.94 -13.69
N SER A 175 10.17 1.96 -14.06
CA SER A 175 8.71 1.93 -13.99
C SER A 175 8.12 2.59 -15.23
N GLU A 176 7.16 1.91 -15.85
CA GLU A 176 6.41 2.40 -16.99
C GLU A 176 5.07 2.98 -16.51
N LEU A 177 4.76 4.21 -16.94
CA LEU A 177 3.44 4.80 -16.70
C LEU A 177 2.41 4.13 -17.61
N ILE A 178 1.40 3.51 -17.02
CA ILE A 178 0.35 2.77 -17.73
C ILE A 178 -0.94 3.60 -17.84
N LEU A 179 -1.38 4.20 -16.72
CA LEU A 179 -2.56 5.05 -16.68
C LEU A 179 -2.26 6.34 -15.92
N ASN A 180 -2.89 7.41 -16.38
CA ASN A 180 -2.95 8.68 -15.67
C ASN A 180 -4.41 9.11 -15.58
N ASP A 181 -4.81 9.58 -14.39
CA ASP A 181 -6.07 10.26 -14.17
C ASP A 181 -5.75 11.57 -13.43
N SER A 182 -6.06 12.68 -14.06
CA SER A 182 -5.79 14.00 -13.51
C SER A 182 -6.99 14.92 -13.65
N ASN A 183 -7.21 15.75 -12.64
CA ASN A 183 -8.31 16.70 -12.59
C ASN A 183 -7.82 18.03 -11.97
N ASP A 184 -8.53 19.11 -12.23
CA ASP A 184 -8.31 20.40 -11.53
C ASP A 184 -8.80 20.33 -10.09
N SER A 185 -9.71 19.40 -9.79
CA SER A 185 -10.27 19.13 -8.48
C SER A 185 -9.66 17.87 -7.87
N TRP A 186 -9.95 17.64 -6.59
CA TRP A 186 -9.57 16.42 -5.88
C TRP A 186 -10.18 15.18 -6.55
N ILE A 187 -9.39 14.10 -6.69
CA ILE A 187 -9.82 12.81 -7.24
C ILE A 187 -10.23 11.91 -6.09
N ASP A 188 -11.50 11.53 -6.06
CA ASP A 188 -12.02 10.56 -5.09
C ASP A 188 -11.49 9.16 -5.41
N ARG A 189 -10.80 8.56 -4.47
CA ARG A 189 -10.28 7.19 -4.54
C ARG A 189 -10.70 6.39 -3.31
N ASP A 190 -11.85 6.76 -2.74
CA ASP A 190 -12.39 6.04 -1.60
C ASP A 190 -12.54 4.54 -1.93
N PRO A 191 -12.14 3.69 -0.98
CA PRO A 191 -12.29 2.26 -1.13
C PRO A 191 -13.77 1.90 -1.31
N PHE A 192 -14.05 0.96 -2.20
CA PHE A 192 -15.36 0.35 -2.32
C PHE A 192 -15.78 -0.22 -0.96
N ILE A 193 -16.76 0.40 -0.33
CA ILE A 193 -17.52 -0.27 0.71
C ILE A 193 -18.41 -1.29 -0.01
N ILE A 194 -18.05 -2.56 0.03
CA ILE A 194 -18.92 -3.63 -0.47
C ILE A 194 -20.14 -3.66 0.48
N PRO A 195 -21.35 -3.30 0.03
CA PRO A 195 -22.54 -3.38 0.86
C PRO A 195 -22.79 -4.84 1.21
N GLY A 196 -22.71 -5.21 2.49
CA GLY A 196 -23.02 -6.55 2.98
C GLY A 196 -22.20 -7.04 4.15
N GLU A 197 -21.04 -6.46 4.43
CA GLU A 197 -20.30 -6.74 5.66
C GLU A 197 -20.57 -5.67 6.73
N ILE A 198 -21.80 -5.66 7.22
CA ILE A 198 -22.19 -4.81 8.35
C ILE A 198 -21.44 -5.31 9.59
N GLY A 199 -20.52 -4.51 10.09
CA GLY A 199 -19.90 -4.67 11.41
C GLY A 199 -18.43 -5.03 11.47
N THR A 200 -17.76 -5.23 10.35
CA THR A 200 -16.31 -5.30 10.31
C THR A 200 -15.80 -4.14 9.44
N TRP A 201 -15.12 -3.19 10.08
CA TRP A 201 -14.22 -2.27 9.38
C TRP A 201 -13.06 -3.12 8.85
N THR A 202 -13.33 -3.98 7.88
CA THR A 202 -12.27 -4.58 7.10
C THR A 202 -11.81 -3.51 6.14
N THR A 203 -10.89 -2.68 6.63
CA THR A 203 -10.09 -1.78 5.83
C THR A 203 -9.19 -2.61 4.90
N LYS A 204 -9.79 -3.31 3.96
CA LYS A 204 -9.09 -3.63 2.73
C LYS A 204 -9.07 -2.32 1.99
N GLY A 205 -7.92 -1.65 1.99
CA GLY A 205 -7.68 -0.47 1.20
C GLY A 205 -8.34 -0.66 -0.15
N GLY A 206 -9.26 0.23 -0.50
CA GLY A 206 -10.08 0.03 -1.67
C GLY A 206 -9.23 0.16 -2.90
N PHE A 207 -9.22 -0.89 -3.68
CA PHE A 207 -8.61 -0.86 -4.98
C PHE A 207 -9.45 0.04 -5.87
N SER A 208 -8.92 1.20 -6.24
CA SER A 208 -9.49 1.97 -7.34
C SER A 208 -9.22 1.30 -8.69
N PHE A 209 -8.48 0.19 -8.70
CA PHE A 209 -8.15 -0.60 -9.88
C PHE A 209 -7.91 -2.08 -9.54
N ALA A 210 -8.00 -2.92 -10.56
CA ALA A 210 -7.63 -4.34 -10.51
C ALA A 210 -6.88 -4.72 -11.78
N ILE A 211 -5.90 -5.60 -11.66
CA ILE A 211 -5.16 -6.18 -12.79
C ILE A 211 -5.67 -7.61 -13.00
N MET A 212 -6.23 -7.86 -14.17
CA MET A 212 -6.78 -9.16 -14.55
C MET A 212 -5.65 -10.14 -14.90
N GLU A 213 -5.97 -11.44 -15.01
CA GLU A 213 -4.98 -12.48 -15.37
C GLU A 213 -4.28 -12.20 -16.71
N ASP A 214 -5.02 -11.70 -17.70
CA ASP A 214 -4.51 -11.32 -19.03
C ASP A 214 -3.80 -9.96 -19.06
N GLY A 215 -3.71 -9.30 -17.90
CA GLY A 215 -3.11 -7.99 -17.71
C GLY A 215 -4.04 -6.82 -18.03
N GLU A 216 -5.29 -7.05 -18.42
CA GLU A 216 -6.25 -5.97 -18.56
C GLU A 216 -6.48 -5.27 -17.22
N ILE A 217 -6.76 -3.97 -17.31
CA ILE A 217 -6.92 -3.11 -16.15
C ILE A 217 -8.37 -2.69 -16.03
N ILE A 218 -8.98 -2.99 -14.89
CA ILE A 218 -10.30 -2.50 -14.53
C ILE A 218 -10.10 -1.41 -13.48
N TRP A 219 -10.64 -0.22 -13.68
CA TRP A 219 -10.40 0.89 -12.77
C TRP A 219 -11.58 1.85 -12.68
N LEU A 220 -11.61 2.63 -11.61
CA LEU A 220 -12.62 3.65 -11.37
C LEU A 220 -12.07 5.01 -11.79
N SER A 221 -12.90 5.82 -12.44
CA SER A 221 -12.59 7.20 -12.79
C SER A 221 -13.84 8.05 -12.94
N GLU A 222 -13.70 9.32 -12.62
CA GLU A 222 -14.70 10.38 -12.82
C GLU A 222 -14.46 11.18 -14.10
N GLN A 223 -13.67 10.65 -15.05
CA GLN A 223 -13.26 11.37 -16.26
C GLN A 223 -14.42 11.85 -17.16
N ASP A 224 -15.62 11.30 -17.00
CA ASP A 224 -16.84 11.77 -17.72
C ASP A 224 -17.79 12.55 -16.80
N GLY A 225 -17.38 12.90 -15.57
CA GLY A 225 -18.13 13.68 -14.60
C GLY A 225 -18.82 12.86 -13.50
N PHE A 226 -18.82 11.53 -13.62
CA PHE A 226 -19.35 10.59 -12.61
C PHE A 226 -18.40 9.42 -12.42
N ASN A 227 -18.45 8.79 -11.24
CA ASN A 227 -17.57 7.66 -10.94
C ASN A 227 -18.05 6.40 -11.66
N HIS A 228 -17.30 5.97 -12.69
CA HIS A 228 -17.60 4.82 -13.51
C HIS A 228 -16.43 3.82 -13.57
N ILE A 229 -16.78 2.59 -13.93
CA ILE A 229 -15.80 1.53 -14.20
C ILE A 229 -15.35 1.62 -15.65
N TYR A 230 -14.02 1.62 -15.83
CA TYR A 230 -13.38 1.60 -17.15
C TYR A 230 -12.52 0.34 -17.28
N ARG A 231 -12.36 -0.10 -18.54
CA ARG A 231 -11.53 -1.24 -18.91
C ARG A 231 -10.48 -0.81 -19.91
N ASN A 232 -9.22 -1.12 -19.61
CA ASN A 232 -8.07 -0.76 -20.42
C ASN A 232 -7.22 -1.99 -20.73
N ARG A 233 -6.47 -1.94 -21.81
CA ARG A 233 -5.46 -2.95 -22.17
C ARG A 233 -4.27 -2.92 -21.19
N PRO A 234 -3.41 -3.96 -21.19
CA PRO A 234 -2.20 -3.98 -20.37
C PRO A 234 -1.23 -2.79 -20.58
N ASP A 235 -1.29 -2.17 -21.76
CA ASP A 235 -0.51 -0.98 -22.14
C ASP A 235 -1.24 0.35 -21.85
N GLY A 236 -2.34 0.31 -21.12
CA GLY A 236 -3.12 1.47 -20.73
C GLY A 236 -4.10 1.98 -21.79
N ARG A 237 -4.08 1.48 -23.03
CA ARG A 237 -5.03 1.92 -24.06
C ARG A 237 -6.46 1.54 -23.71
N PRO A 238 -7.43 2.46 -23.86
CA PRO A 238 -8.81 2.20 -23.48
C PRO A 238 -9.45 1.09 -24.34
N ILE A 239 -10.27 0.27 -23.70
CA ILE A 239 -11.15 -0.70 -24.35
C ILE A 239 -12.57 -0.14 -24.38
N ASN A 240 -13.14 0.10 -23.18
CA ASN A 240 -14.49 0.66 -23.05
C ASN A 240 -14.76 1.16 -21.62
N GLN A 241 -15.75 2.00 -21.50
CA GLN A 241 -16.46 2.27 -20.26
C GLN A 241 -17.45 1.13 -20.00
N VAL A 242 -17.39 0.55 -18.81
CA VAL A 242 -18.21 -0.62 -18.43
C VAL A 242 -19.56 -0.20 -17.88
N THR A 243 -19.58 0.78 -16.98
CA THR A 243 -20.82 1.31 -16.37
C THR A 243 -21.16 2.67 -16.93
N ARG A 244 -22.46 2.96 -17.02
CA ARG A 244 -23.02 4.25 -17.47
C ARG A 244 -24.22 4.56 -16.58
N GLY A 245 -24.34 5.81 -16.15
CA GLY A 245 -25.46 6.31 -15.34
C GLY A 245 -26.02 7.59 -15.92
#